data_36a45154cf6c687bd2ccb562f81ce4f7
#
_entry.id   36a45154cf6c687bd2ccb562f81ce4f7
#
_cell.length_a   1.000
_cell.length_b   1.000
_cell.length_c   1.000
_cell.angle_alpha   90.00
_cell.angle_beta   90.00
_cell.angle_gamma   90.00
#
_symmetry.space_group_name_H-M   'P 1'
#
loop_
_entity.id
_entity.type
_entity.pdbx_description
1 polymer ?
#
loop_
_entity_poly.entity_id
_entity_poly.type
_entity_poly.pdbx_seq_one_letter_code
_entity_poly.pdbx_strand_id
1 'polypeptide(L)'
;MKKDKKGASLFRLTVLGIVLNLFLSILKFTAGAVSHSVTVTADGWNNLTDAGTTAVTMFGLWAAGCGAGKHHPYGHGRLEWLLGMLASASVITIGFELLKTSVSALYRGQQSDYQTAVFFVLFLSAAVKIWMYFYQKRAGLAMESATLKAMSKDSLSDAFATGTVLISAFVTRFTEWNIDGWCGIGVAVLILANGLKSFTEIVEKVIGTQPEGSILQEVEDIISKQEGVACFYGLNIHDYGLKHYIVSVKILGLSLIHISEPTRPY
;
A
#
# COMPACT_ATOMS: atom_id res chain seq x y z
N MET A 1 26.04 9.01 6.62
CA MET A 1 26.41 7.63 7.07
C MET A 1 25.34 6.87 7.85
N LYS A 2 24.68 7.42 8.90
CA LYS A 2 23.55 6.71 9.58
C LYS A 2 22.26 6.63 8.73
N LYS A 3 21.97 7.63 7.90
CA LYS A 3 20.76 7.71 7.06
C LYS A 3 20.82 6.71 5.89
N ASP A 4 22.01 6.50 5.31
CA ASP A 4 22.20 5.54 4.21
C ASP A 4 22.09 4.09 4.67
N LYS A 5 22.56 3.77 5.87
CA LYS A 5 22.40 2.42 6.46
C LYS A 5 20.94 2.09 6.78
N LYS A 6 20.13 3.07 7.24
CA LYS A 6 18.69 2.87 7.48
C LYS A 6 17.94 2.61 6.16
N GLY A 7 18.25 3.36 5.09
CA GLY A 7 17.65 3.16 3.77
C GLY A 7 17.96 1.78 3.18
N ALA A 8 19.22 1.36 3.21
CA ALA A 8 19.63 0.04 2.72
C ALA A 8 18.99 -1.11 3.52
N SER A 9 18.80 -0.96 4.83
CA SER A 9 18.12 -1.97 5.65
C SER A 9 16.63 -2.03 5.34
N LEU A 10 15.96 -0.88 5.16
CA LEU A 10 14.55 -0.83 4.76
C LEU A 10 14.33 -1.53 3.42
N PHE A 11 15.17 -1.22 2.42
CA PHE A 11 15.12 -1.84 1.11
C PHE A 11 15.24 -3.38 1.18
N ARG A 12 16.23 -3.88 1.94
CA ARG A 12 16.42 -5.34 2.11
C ARG A 12 15.22 -6.01 2.77
N LEU A 13 14.60 -5.36 3.77
CA LEU A 13 13.42 -5.88 4.46
C LEU A 13 12.20 -5.92 3.54
N THR A 14 12.02 -4.90 2.69
CA THR A 14 10.93 -4.85 1.71
C THR A 14 11.12 -5.94 0.64
N VAL A 15 12.34 -6.11 0.12
CA VAL A 15 12.66 -7.17 -0.85
C VAL A 15 12.44 -8.56 -0.25
N LEU A 16 12.86 -8.77 1.01
CA LEU A 16 12.60 -10.03 1.72
C LEU A 16 11.09 -10.31 1.83
N GLY A 17 10.29 -9.29 2.15
CA GLY A 17 8.83 -9.40 2.18
C GLY A 17 8.23 -9.81 0.82
N ILE A 18 8.69 -9.20 -0.28
CA ILE A 18 8.26 -9.54 -1.64
C ILE A 18 8.61 -11.00 -1.96
N VAL A 19 9.85 -11.42 -1.72
CA VAL A 19 10.31 -12.79 -2.01
C VAL A 19 9.53 -13.82 -1.21
N LEU A 20 9.30 -13.56 0.09
CA LEU A 20 8.53 -14.48 0.93
C LEU A 20 7.07 -14.56 0.49
N ASN A 21 6.42 -13.44 0.18
CA ASN A 21 5.05 -13.44 -0.31
C ASN A 21 4.93 -14.18 -1.65
N LEU A 22 5.88 -13.99 -2.56
CA LEU A 22 5.90 -14.70 -3.83
C LEU A 22 6.10 -16.22 -3.64
N PHE A 23 7.00 -16.60 -2.74
CA PHE A 23 7.23 -18.00 -2.40
C PHE A 23 5.98 -18.65 -1.79
N LEU A 24 5.33 -17.99 -0.83
CA LEU A 24 4.10 -18.46 -0.22
C LEU A 24 2.95 -18.54 -1.22
N SER A 25 2.86 -17.58 -2.16
CA SER A 25 1.87 -17.60 -3.24
C SER A 25 2.02 -18.85 -4.11
N ILE A 26 3.24 -19.16 -4.55
CA ILE A 26 3.52 -20.38 -5.36
C ILE A 26 3.13 -21.65 -4.60
N LEU A 27 3.51 -21.76 -3.32
CA LEU A 27 3.14 -22.91 -2.48
C LEU A 27 1.62 -23.05 -2.31
N LYS A 28 0.91 -21.94 -2.14
CA LYS A 28 -0.55 -21.94 -2.00
C LYS A 28 -1.25 -22.26 -3.32
N PHE A 29 -0.76 -21.78 -4.45
CA PHE A 29 -1.30 -22.16 -5.76
C PHE A 29 -1.14 -23.64 -6.05
N THR A 30 0.03 -24.21 -5.75
CA THR A 30 0.23 -25.66 -5.91
C THR A 30 -0.67 -26.45 -4.96
N ALA A 31 -0.79 -26.04 -3.70
CA ALA A 31 -1.68 -26.69 -2.73
C ALA A 31 -3.16 -26.55 -3.13
N GLY A 32 -3.58 -25.39 -3.59
CA GLY A 32 -4.95 -25.12 -4.06
C GLY A 32 -5.31 -25.94 -5.31
N ALA A 33 -4.37 -26.08 -6.26
CA ALA A 33 -4.55 -26.90 -7.45
C ALA A 33 -4.69 -28.39 -7.09
N VAL A 34 -3.87 -28.90 -6.17
CA VAL A 34 -3.91 -30.31 -5.73
C VAL A 34 -5.17 -30.61 -4.93
N SER A 35 -5.62 -29.69 -4.09
CA SER A 35 -6.83 -29.86 -3.26
C SER A 35 -8.12 -29.47 -3.97
N HIS A 36 -8.06 -28.91 -5.18
CA HIS A 36 -9.19 -28.28 -5.87
C HIS A 36 -9.92 -27.22 -5.01
N SER A 37 -9.19 -26.60 -4.06
CA SER A 37 -9.74 -25.61 -3.13
C SER A 37 -9.65 -24.20 -3.71
N VAL A 38 -10.82 -23.57 -3.83
CA VAL A 38 -10.92 -22.16 -4.26
C VAL A 38 -10.39 -21.22 -3.17
N THR A 39 -10.63 -21.56 -1.90
CA THR A 39 -10.18 -20.73 -0.76
C THR A 39 -8.65 -20.70 -0.64
N VAL A 40 -7.98 -21.86 -0.80
CA VAL A 40 -6.50 -21.91 -0.77
C VAL A 40 -5.91 -21.15 -1.95
N THR A 41 -6.52 -21.27 -3.14
CA THR A 41 -6.12 -20.52 -4.32
C THR A 41 -6.32 -19.00 -4.12
N ALA A 42 -7.43 -18.57 -3.52
CA ALA A 42 -7.70 -17.19 -3.18
C ALA A 42 -6.67 -16.62 -2.21
N ASP A 43 -6.28 -17.39 -1.19
CA ASP A 43 -5.22 -17.00 -0.24
C ASP A 43 -3.83 -16.92 -0.93
N GLY A 44 -3.59 -17.75 -1.95
CA GLY A 44 -2.43 -17.64 -2.84
C GLY A 44 -2.42 -16.31 -3.63
N TRP A 45 -3.56 -15.92 -4.18
CA TRP A 45 -3.73 -14.64 -4.86
C TRP A 45 -3.52 -13.46 -3.93
N ASN A 46 -4.00 -13.52 -2.68
CA ASN A 46 -3.74 -12.49 -1.70
C ASN A 46 -2.24 -12.24 -1.51
N ASN A 47 -1.46 -13.29 -1.30
CA ASN A 47 0.01 -13.16 -1.17
C ASN A 47 0.68 -12.61 -2.45
N LEU A 48 0.19 -12.98 -3.63
CA LEU A 48 0.70 -12.47 -4.90
C LEU A 48 0.41 -10.98 -5.06
N THR A 49 -0.80 -10.55 -4.72
CA THR A 49 -1.17 -9.12 -4.77
C THR A 49 -0.35 -8.29 -3.79
N ASP A 50 -0.07 -8.80 -2.58
CA ASP A 50 0.79 -8.12 -1.59
C ASP A 50 2.23 -7.96 -2.11
N ALA A 51 2.78 -9.01 -2.73
CA ALA A 51 4.09 -8.94 -3.37
C ALA A 51 4.10 -7.92 -4.52
N GLY A 52 3.06 -7.94 -5.36
CA GLY A 52 2.91 -7.07 -6.52
C GLY A 52 2.76 -5.61 -6.14
N THR A 53 1.87 -5.28 -5.22
CA THR A 53 1.65 -3.90 -4.74
C THR A 53 2.89 -3.34 -4.06
N THR A 54 3.58 -4.16 -3.26
CA THR A 54 4.84 -3.77 -2.61
C THR A 54 5.95 -3.52 -3.64
N ALA A 55 6.06 -4.37 -4.67
CA ALA A 55 7.04 -4.20 -5.76
C ALA A 55 6.74 -2.94 -6.59
N VAL A 56 5.48 -2.69 -6.91
CA VAL A 56 5.03 -1.48 -7.64
C VAL A 56 5.34 -0.22 -6.84
N THR A 57 5.05 -0.22 -5.54
CA THR A 57 5.37 0.91 -4.64
C THR A 57 6.88 1.16 -4.60
N MET A 58 7.69 0.10 -4.48
CA MET A 58 9.16 0.21 -4.46
C MET A 58 9.70 0.75 -5.80
N PHE A 59 9.15 0.28 -6.93
CA PHE A 59 9.50 0.79 -8.25
C PHE A 59 9.07 2.25 -8.43
N GLY A 60 7.86 2.59 -7.98
CA GLY A 60 7.35 3.97 -7.98
C GLY A 60 8.26 4.92 -7.20
N LEU A 61 8.68 4.52 -6.00
CA LEU A 61 9.64 5.30 -5.19
C LEU A 61 11.00 5.46 -5.88
N TRP A 62 11.49 4.41 -6.54
CA TRP A 62 12.72 4.48 -7.33
C TRP A 62 12.58 5.43 -8.53
N ALA A 63 11.51 5.28 -9.30
CA ALA A 63 11.24 6.12 -10.47
C ALA A 63 11.02 7.60 -10.10
N ALA A 64 10.36 7.84 -8.98
CA ALA A 64 10.14 9.19 -8.44
C ALA A 64 11.44 9.85 -7.97
N GLY A 65 12.46 9.06 -7.57
CA GLY A 65 13.82 9.54 -7.29
C GLY A 65 14.59 10.01 -8.53
N CYS A 66 14.13 9.68 -9.75
CA CYS A 66 14.65 10.24 -10.99
C CYS A 66 14.27 11.73 -11.06
N GLY A 67 15.26 12.62 -10.99
CA GLY A 67 15.08 14.06 -10.90
C GLY A 67 14.29 14.68 -12.05
N ALA A 68 13.98 15.95 -11.90
CA ALA A 68 13.30 16.75 -12.93
C ALA A 68 14.15 16.83 -14.21
N GLY A 69 13.52 16.65 -15.37
CA GLY A 69 14.13 16.73 -16.69
C GLY A 69 13.43 17.77 -17.58
N LYS A 70 13.98 18.00 -18.77
CA LYS A 70 13.40 19.00 -19.70
C LYS A 70 11.95 18.72 -20.07
N HIS A 71 11.54 17.44 -20.15
CA HIS A 71 10.16 17.04 -20.48
C HIS A 71 9.26 16.92 -19.25
N HIS A 72 9.83 16.71 -18.08
CA HIS A 72 9.10 16.56 -16.81
C HIS A 72 9.69 17.51 -15.76
N PRO A 73 9.38 18.82 -15.80
CA PRO A 73 9.98 19.83 -14.95
C PRO A 73 9.62 19.63 -13.45
N TYR A 74 8.51 18.97 -13.16
CA TYR A 74 8.07 18.66 -11.79
C TYR A 74 8.52 17.27 -11.30
N GLY A 75 9.37 16.56 -12.09
CA GLY A 75 9.85 15.22 -11.77
C GLY A 75 8.82 14.13 -12.05
N HIS A 76 9.10 12.92 -11.56
CA HIS A 76 8.33 11.71 -11.83
C HIS A 76 7.55 11.19 -10.60
N GLY A 77 7.41 11.99 -9.56
CA GLY A 77 6.79 11.58 -8.28
C GLY A 77 5.39 11.00 -8.42
N ARG A 78 4.58 11.53 -9.36
CA ARG A 78 3.21 11.03 -9.63
C ARG A 78 3.16 9.64 -10.27
N LEU A 79 4.27 9.11 -10.79
CA LEU A 79 4.32 7.75 -11.32
C LEU A 79 4.00 6.72 -10.25
N GLU A 80 4.37 6.96 -8.99
CA GLU A 80 4.02 6.10 -7.86
C GLU A 80 2.50 5.93 -7.77
N TRP A 81 1.73 7.01 -7.89
CA TRP A 81 0.27 6.97 -7.80
C TRP A 81 -0.37 6.28 -9.00
N LEU A 82 0.13 6.55 -10.22
CA LEU A 82 -0.37 5.90 -11.43
C LEU A 82 -0.14 4.39 -11.40
N LEU A 83 1.05 3.96 -10.99
CA LEU A 83 1.38 2.55 -10.84
C LEU A 83 0.58 1.89 -9.71
N GLY A 84 0.41 2.58 -8.59
CA GLY A 84 -0.45 2.12 -7.49
C GLY A 84 -1.92 1.98 -7.90
N MET A 85 -2.45 2.90 -8.71
CA MET A 85 -3.81 2.83 -9.26
C MET A 85 -3.97 1.61 -10.19
N LEU A 86 -2.99 1.36 -11.05
CA LEU A 86 -2.99 0.18 -11.93
C LEU A 86 -2.93 -1.12 -11.12
N ALA A 87 -2.09 -1.17 -10.10
CA ALA A 87 -1.97 -2.32 -9.21
C ALA A 87 -3.28 -2.58 -8.45
N SER A 88 -3.90 -1.56 -7.86
CA SER A 88 -5.17 -1.71 -7.13
C SER A 88 -6.33 -2.10 -8.05
N ALA A 89 -6.38 -1.59 -9.29
CA ALA A 89 -7.35 -2.03 -10.31
C ALA A 89 -7.17 -3.52 -10.65
N SER A 90 -5.92 -4.00 -10.74
CA SER A 90 -5.63 -5.42 -10.94
C SER A 90 -6.12 -6.27 -9.76
N VAL A 91 -5.91 -5.82 -8.53
CA VAL A 91 -6.42 -6.49 -7.32
C VAL A 91 -7.95 -6.60 -7.32
N ILE A 92 -8.66 -5.53 -7.73
CA ILE A 92 -10.12 -5.55 -7.86
C ILE A 92 -10.55 -6.58 -8.90
N THR A 93 -9.89 -6.62 -10.05
CA THR A 93 -10.21 -7.59 -11.12
C THR A 93 -10.03 -9.04 -10.62
N ILE A 94 -8.92 -9.33 -9.92
CA ILE A 94 -8.65 -10.63 -9.31
C ILE A 94 -9.73 -10.97 -8.27
N GLY A 95 -10.11 -10.03 -7.42
CA GLY A 95 -11.15 -10.22 -6.41
C GLY A 95 -12.51 -10.58 -7.02
N PHE A 96 -12.90 -9.96 -8.12
CA PHE A 96 -14.13 -10.30 -8.86
C PHE A 96 -14.07 -11.72 -9.46
N GLU A 97 -12.94 -12.10 -10.06
CA GLU A 97 -12.76 -13.44 -10.62
C GLU A 97 -12.82 -14.52 -9.53
N LEU A 98 -12.19 -14.26 -8.37
CA LEU A 98 -12.26 -15.15 -7.21
C LEU A 98 -13.68 -15.27 -6.65
N LEU A 99 -14.42 -14.16 -6.56
CA LEU A 99 -15.81 -14.17 -6.12
C LEU A 99 -16.67 -15.02 -7.06
N LYS A 100 -16.56 -14.80 -8.37
CA LYS A 100 -17.27 -15.58 -9.39
C LYS A 100 -16.92 -17.08 -9.32
N THR A 101 -15.65 -17.40 -9.15
CA THR A 101 -15.18 -18.80 -9.04
C THR A 101 -15.70 -19.45 -7.76
N SER A 102 -15.67 -18.76 -6.62
CA SER A 102 -16.17 -19.25 -5.34
C SER A 102 -17.69 -19.51 -5.38
N VAL A 103 -18.46 -18.59 -5.96
CA VAL A 103 -19.90 -18.76 -6.16
C VAL A 103 -20.18 -19.94 -7.10
N SER A 104 -19.43 -20.07 -8.20
CA SER A 104 -19.57 -21.20 -9.14
C SER A 104 -19.25 -22.54 -8.46
N ALA A 105 -18.23 -22.59 -7.59
CA ALA A 105 -17.88 -23.80 -6.83
C ALA A 105 -19.01 -24.24 -5.89
N LEU A 106 -19.68 -23.27 -5.23
CA LEU A 106 -20.85 -23.55 -4.40
C LEU A 106 -22.02 -24.13 -5.22
N TYR A 107 -22.35 -23.52 -6.36
CA TYR A 107 -23.45 -24.02 -7.22
C TYR A 107 -23.17 -25.40 -7.79
N ARG A 108 -21.92 -25.72 -8.11
CA ARG A 108 -21.52 -27.02 -8.66
C ARG A 108 -21.36 -28.09 -7.59
N GLY A 109 -21.43 -27.75 -6.31
CA GLY A 109 -21.18 -28.67 -5.20
C GLY A 109 -19.77 -29.27 -5.23
N GLN A 110 -18.79 -28.47 -5.71
CA GLN A 110 -17.40 -28.93 -5.84
C GLN A 110 -16.85 -29.22 -4.45
N GLN A 111 -16.45 -30.47 -4.22
CA GLN A 111 -15.80 -30.88 -2.98
C GLN A 111 -14.29 -30.69 -3.12
N SER A 112 -13.71 -30.07 -2.10
CA SER A 112 -12.26 -29.90 -1.99
C SER A 112 -11.66 -31.13 -1.29
N ASP A 113 -10.60 -31.69 -1.87
CA ASP A 113 -9.87 -32.82 -1.27
C ASP A 113 -8.61 -32.33 -0.57
N TYR A 114 -8.69 -32.19 0.74
CA TYR A 114 -7.58 -31.71 1.55
C TYR A 114 -6.65 -32.86 1.95
N GLN A 115 -5.58 -33.04 1.19
CA GLN A 115 -4.48 -33.96 1.54
C GLN A 115 -3.64 -33.36 2.69
N THR A 116 -2.95 -34.22 3.42
CA THR A 116 -2.08 -33.81 4.56
C THR A 116 -1.03 -32.80 4.15
N ALA A 117 -0.52 -32.83 2.92
CA ALA A 117 0.43 -31.86 2.40
C ALA A 117 -0.12 -30.43 2.35
N VAL A 118 -1.42 -30.25 2.08
CA VAL A 118 -2.07 -28.94 2.05
C VAL A 118 -2.09 -28.30 3.44
N PHE A 119 -2.39 -29.07 4.47
CA PHE A 119 -2.33 -28.60 5.85
C PHE A 119 -0.93 -28.14 6.24
N PHE A 120 0.09 -28.87 5.82
CA PHE A 120 1.48 -28.50 6.07
C PHE A 120 1.82 -27.15 5.39
N VAL A 121 1.42 -26.95 4.14
CA VAL A 121 1.62 -25.69 3.40
C VAL A 121 0.92 -24.52 4.09
N LEU A 122 -0.35 -24.69 4.49
CA LEU A 122 -1.12 -23.64 5.17
C LEU A 122 -0.53 -23.31 6.53
N PHE A 123 -0.14 -24.32 7.32
CA PHE A 123 0.50 -24.12 8.62
C PHE A 123 1.85 -23.38 8.47
N LEU A 124 2.69 -23.84 7.53
CA LEU A 124 3.97 -23.19 7.22
C LEU A 124 3.76 -21.73 6.79
N SER A 125 2.75 -21.49 5.95
CA SER A 125 2.41 -20.14 5.50
C SER A 125 2.01 -19.23 6.66
N ALA A 126 1.14 -19.70 7.56
CA ALA A 126 0.75 -18.94 8.74
C ALA A 126 1.95 -18.64 9.66
N ALA A 127 2.80 -19.65 9.88
CA ALA A 127 4.01 -19.50 10.69
C ALA A 127 4.98 -18.45 10.11
N VAL A 128 5.20 -18.49 8.78
CA VAL A 128 6.05 -17.50 8.08
C VAL A 128 5.44 -16.09 8.20
N LYS A 129 4.12 -15.92 8.03
CA LYS A 129 3.45 -14.61 8.18
C LYS A 129 3.55 -14.09 9.62
N ILE A 130 3.39 -14.93 10.63
CA ILE A 130 3.59 -14.57 12.04
C ILE A 130 5.04 -14.15 12.29
N TRP A 131 5.99 -14.90 11.75
CA TRP A 131 7.41 -14.55 11.84
C TRP A 131 7.69 -13.19 11.17
N MET A 132 7.16 -12.94 9.95
CA MET A 132 7.26 -11.67 9.25
C MET A 132 6.69 -10.53 10.10
N TYR A 133 5.54 -10.70 10.74
CA TYR A 133 4.95 -9.72 11.64
C TYR A 133 5.93 -9.30 12.74
N PHE A 134 6.47 -10.25 13.50
CA PHE A 134 7.39 -9.92 14.59
C PHE A 134 8.69 -9.29 14.08
N TYR A 135 9.21 -9.77 12.97
CA TYR A 135 10.44 -9.26 12.39
C TYR A 135 10.27 -7.82 11.87
N GLN A 136 9.24 -7.56 11.09
CA GLN A 136 8.91 -6.23 10.57
C GLN A 136 8.54 -5.24 11.68
N LYS A 137 7.78 -5.70 12.70
CA LYS A 137 7.43 -4.88 13.87
C LYS A 137 8.68 -4.42 14.65
N ARG A 138 9.60 -5.33 14.95
CA ARG A 138 10.85 -4.99 15.63
C ARG A 138 11.69 -4.02 14.80
N ALA A 139 11.85 -4.27 13.52
CA ALA A 139 12.56 -3.38 12.62
C ALA A 139 11.88 -2.00 12.48
N GLY A 140 10.55 -1.97 12.39
CA GLY A 140 9.76 -0.74 12.31
C GLY A 140 9.89 0.13 13.56
N LEU A 141 9.96 -0.47 14.75
CA LEU A 141 10.21 0.24 15.99
C LEU A 141 11.65 0.78 16.07
N ALA A 142 12.65 -0.06 15.72
CA ALA A 142 14.06 0.33 15.78
C ALA A 142 14.43 1.42 14.76
N MET A 143 13.75 1.46 13.61
CA MET A 143 14.01 2.40 12.53
C MET A 143 13.04 3.60 12.52
N GLU A 144 12.03 3.60 13.41
CA GLU A 144 10.93 4.58 13.46
C GLU A 144 10.20 4.69 12.12
N SER A 145 10.11 3.58 11.37
CA SER A 145 9.52 3.54 10.05
C SER A 145 8.01 3.24 10.11
N ALA A 146 7.19 4.18 9.66
CA ALA A 146 5.75 3.99 9.51
C ALA A 146 5.42 2.87 8.51
N THR A 147 6.18 2.79 7.42
CA THR A 147 6.04 1.76 6.38
C THR A 147 6.21 0.34 6.94
N LEU A 148 7.29 0.09 7.70
CA LEU A 148 7.50 -1.24 8.31
C LEU A 148 6.45 -1.58 9.37
N LYS A 149 5.94 -0.57 10.09
CA LYS A 149 4.83 -0.79 11.04
C LYS A 149 3.53 -1.15 10.31
N ALA A 150 3.25 -0.53 9.17
CA ALA A 150 2.11 -0.88 8.32
C ALA A 150 2.28 -2.30 7.78
N MET A 151 3.40 -2.63 7.12
CA MET A 151 3.69 -3.96 6.61
C MET A 151 3.59 -5.06 7.68
N SER A 152 3.96 -4.76 8.93
CA SER A 152 3.79 -5.72 10.02
C SER A 152 2.31 -6.01 10.33
N LYS A 153 1.45 -4.99 10.31
CA LYS A 153 0.00 -5.18 10.51
C LYS A 153 -0.61 -5.98 9.37
N ASP A 154 -0.19 -5.73 8.13
CA ASP A 154 -0.64 -6.47 6.96
C ASP A 154 -0.24 -7.95 7.08
N SER A 155 1.02 -8.25 7.46
CA SER A 155 1.47 -9.62 7.70
C SER A 155 0.69 -10.33 8.81
N LEU A 156 0.25 -9.61 9.84
CA LEU A 156 -0.61 -10.16 10.89
C LEU A 156 -2.03 -10.46 10.37
N SER A 157 -2.60 -9.54 9.61
CA SER A 157 -3.92 -9.72 8.97
C SER A 157 -3.92 -10.95 8.05
N ASP A 158 -2.85 -11.12 7.26
CA ASP A 158 -2.67 -12.27 6.38
C ASP A 158 -2.52 -13.58 7.16
N ALA A 159 -1.83 -13.55 8.31
CA ALA A 159 -1.74 -14.73 9.17
C ALA A 159 -3.12 -15.16 9.69
N PHE A 160 -3.99 -14.21 10.06
CA PHE A 160 -5.38 -14.50 10.44
C PHE A 160 -6.19 -15.02 9.26
N ALA A 161 -6.06 -14.41 8.07
CA ALA A 161 -6.73 -14.88 6.85
C ALA A 161 -6.34 -16.34 6.53
N THR A 162 -5.03 -16.64 6.48
CA THR A 162 -4.53 -18.01 6.28
C THR A 162 -4.99 -18.97 7.40
N GLY A 163 -5.06 -18.49 8.65
CA GLY A 163 -5.62 -19.24 9.77
C GLY A 163 -7.10 -19.62 9.55
N THR A 164 -7.90 -18.70 9.03
CA THR A 164 -9.31 -18.99 8.66
C THR A 164 -9.40 -20.03 7.55
N VAL A 165 -8.53 -19.95 6.53
CA VAL A 165 -8.43 -20.96 5.47
C VAL A 165 -8.05 -22.34 6.04
N LEU A 166 -7.11 -22.37 7.00
CA LEU A 166 -6.70 -23.60 7.68
C LEU A 166 -7.85 -24.24 8.46
N ILE A 167 -8.63 -23.42 9.20
CA ILE A 167 -9.82 -23.87 9.93
C ILE A 167 -10.86 -24.40 8.94
N SER A 168 -11.12 -23.71 7.84
CA SER A 168 -12.04 -24.14 6.78
C SER A 168 -11.63 -25.50 6.20
N ALA A 169 -10.34 -25.66 5.87
CA ALA A 169 -9.79 -26.91 5.38
C ALA A 169 -9.98 -28.07 6.40
N PHE A 170 -9.74 -27.77 7.68
CA PHE A 170 -9.92 -28.75 8.76
C PHE A 170 -11.40 -29.17 8.89
N VAL A 171 -12.32 -28.21 8.93
CA VAL A 171 -13.76 -28.49 9.04
C VAL A 171 -14.24 -29.30 7.83
N THR A 172 -13.89 -28.90 6.61
CA THR A 172 -14.27 -29.62 5.37
C THR A 172 -13.73 -31.06 5.38
N ARG A 173 -12.53 -31.30 5.92
CA ARG A 173 -11.93 -32.63 6.00
C ARG A 173 -12.67 -33.58 6.94
N PHE A 174 -13.22 -33.07 8.05
CA PHE A 174 -13.79 -33.91 9.11
C PHE A 174 -15.32 -33.95 9.14
N THR A 175 -16.01 -32.99 8.49
CA THR A 175 -17.48 -32.87 8.62
C THR A 175 -18.24 -33.11 7.32
N GLU A 176 -17.56 -33.39 6.20
CA GLU A 176 -18.16 -33.47 4.86
C GLU A 176 -18.96 -32.21 4.43
N TRP A 177 -18.96 -31.18 5.26
CA TRP A 177 -19.59 -29.90 4.94
C TRP A 177 -18.69 -29.11 3.99
N ASN A 178 -19.22 -28.75 2.84
CA ASN A 178 -18.49 -27.95 1.87
C ASN A 178 -18.51 -26.46 2.27
N ILE A 179 -17.68 -26.10 3.25
CA ILE A 179 -17.53 -24.72 3.72
C ILE A 179 -16.54 -23.95 2.85
N ASP A 180 -15.72 -24.63 2.04
CA ASP A 180 -14.66 -24.02 1.24
C ASP A 180 -15.19 -22.90 0.33
N GLY A 181 -16.28 -23.13 -0.40
CA GLY A 181 -16.87 -22.10 -1.26
C GLY A 181 -17.32 -20.84 -0.48
N TRP A 182 -17.89 -21.00 0.73
CA TRP A 182 -18.28 -19.87 1.58
C TRP A 182 -17.08 -19.09 2.10
N CYS A 183 -16.03 -19.78 2.54
CA CYS A 183 -14.78 -19.16 2.94
C CYS A 183 -14.10 -18.47 1.76
N GLY A 184 -14.14 -19.06 0.56
CA GLY A 184 -13.66 -18.47 -0.68
C GLY A 184 -14.36 -17.14 -1.01
N ILE A 185 -15.68 -17.06 -0.84
CA ILE A 185 -16.44 -15.80 -0.96
C ILE A 185 -15.95 -14.78 0.06
N GLY A 186 -15.78 -15.18 1.33
CA GLY A 186 -15.29 -14.30 2.39
C GLY A 186 -13.93 -13.69 2.04
N VAL A 187 -12.98 -14.52 1.59
CA VAL A 187 -11.64 -14.05 1.18
C VAL A 187 -11.73 -13.14 -0.05
N ALA A 188 -12.55 -13.49 -1.05
CA ALA A 188 -12.74 -12.66 -2.25
C ALA A 188 -13.31 -11.28 -1.91
N VAL A 189 -14.27 -11.20 -1.00
CA VAL A 189 -14.84 -9.92 -0.52
C VAL A 189 -13.78 -9.10 0.22
N LEU A 190 -12.92 -9.72 1.03
CA LEU A 190 -11.82 -9.00 1.69
C LEU A 190 -10.82 -8.44 0.68
N ILE A 191 -10.44 -9.21 -0.35
CA ILE A 191 -9.55 -8.75 -1.42
C ILE A 191 -10.19 -7.57 -2.17
N LEU A 192 -11.48 -7.66 -2.52
CA LEU A 192 -12.22 -6.58 -3.17
C LEU A 192 -12.27 -5.32 -2.31
N ALA A 193 -12.58 -5.46 -1.03
CA ALA A 193 -12.63 -4.34 -0.10
C ALA A 193 -11.28 -3.63 0.03
N ASN A 194 -10.20 -4.40 0.15
CA ASN A 194 -8.84 -3.86 0.21
C ASN A 194 -8.43 -3.19 -1.12
N GLY A 195 -8.73 -3.83 -2.25
CA GLY A 195 -8.47 -3.25 -3.58
C GLY A 195 -9.21 -1.94 -3.82
N LEU A 196 -10.51 -1.88 -3.48
CA LEU A 196 -11.33 -0.67 -3.59
C LEU A 196 -10.82 0.44 -2.67
N LYS A 197 -10.49 0.12 -1.43
CA LYS A 197 -9.93 1.07 -0.47
C LYS A 197 -8.62 1.67 -0.99
N SER A 198 -7.67 0.82 -1.42
CA SER A 198 -6.40 1.29 -1.97
C SER A 198 -6.59 2.12 -3.24
N PHE A 199 -7.52 1.73 -4.11
CA PHE A 199 -7.84 2.48 -5.32
C PHE A 199 -8.38 3.87 -5.00
N THR A 200 -9.35 3.98 -4.08
CA THR A 200 -9.93 5.27 -3.67
C THR A 200 -8.91 6.18 -3.01
N GLU A 201 -8.08 5.66 -2.10
CA GLU A 201 -7.01 6.43 -1.46
C GLU A 201 -6.00 7.00 -2.47
N ILE A 202 -5.70 6.26 -3.55
CA ILE A 202 -4.80 6.73 -4.60
C ILE A 202 -5.49 7.76 -5.49
N VAL A 203 -6.76 7.53 -5.85
CA VAL A 203 -7.56 8.49 -6.64
C VAL A 203 -7.67 9.82 -5.92
N GLU A 204 -7.92 9.83 -4.61
CA GLU A 204 -7.95 11.05 -3.80
C GLU A 204 -6.62 11.82 -3.89
N LYS A 205 -5.47 11.11 -3.80
CA LYS A 205 -4.15 11.74 -3.98
C LYS A 205 -3.94 12.33 -5.37
N VAL A 206 -4.44 11.64 -6.41
CA VAL A 206 -4.33 12.11 -7.80
C VAL A 206 -5.20 13.36 -8.03
N ILE A 207 -6.42 13.39 -7.47
CA ILE A 207 -7.32 14.55 -7.53
C ILE A 207 -6.73 15.74 -6.75
N GLY A 208 -6.04 15.47 -5.64
CA GLY A 208 -5.42 16.45 -4.77
C GLY A 208 -6.14 16.52 -3.42
N THR A 209 -5.57 15.86 -2.44
CA THR A 209 -5.99 16.01 -1.04
C THR A 209 -5.28 17.19 -0.40
N GLN A 210 -5.92 17.79 0.58
CA GLN A 210 -5.29 18.80 1.41
C GLN A 210 -4.09 18.17 2.13
N PRO A 211 -2.90 18.81 2.11
CA PRO A 211 -1.73 18.29 2.80
C PRO A 211 -1.99 18.19 4.31
N GLU A 212 -1.21 17.37 4.99
CA GLU A 212 -1.28 17.24 6.45
C GLU A 212 -1.20 18.61 7.10
N GLY A 213 -2.04 18.87 8.10
CA GLY A 213 -2.14 20.17 8.76
C GLY A 213 -0.81 20.72 9.31
N SER A 214 0.13 19.83 9.64
CA SER A 214 1.50 20.17 10.05
C SER A 214 2.29 20.88 8.94
N ILE A 215 2.14 20.47 7.68
CA ILE A 215 2.82 21.06 6.52
C ILE A 215 2.23 22.43 6.22
N LEU A 216 0.89 22.56 6.32
CA LEU A 216 0.20 23.82 6.11
C LEU A 216 0.69 24.86 7.12
N GLN A 217 0.73 24.52 8.41
CA GLN A 217 1.21 25.39 9.47
C GLN A 217 2.68 25.77 9.30
N GLU A 218 3.54 24.82 8.91
CA GLU A 218 4.96 25.08 8.68
C GLU A 218 5.16 26.10 7.55
N VAL A 219 4.40 25.97 6.45
CA VAL A 219 4.45 26.91 5.32
C VAL A 219 3.91 28.28 5.71
N GLU A 220 2.79 28.34 6.42
CA GLU A 220 2.22 29.58 6.95
C GLU A 220 3.20 30.29 7.90
N ASP A 221 3.85 29.56 8.78
CA ASP A 221 4.86 30.06 9.71
C ASP A 221 6.08 30.63 8.98
N ILE A 222 6.55 29.97 7.92
CA ILE A 222 7.67 30.45 7.11
C ILE A 222 7.31 31.75 6.41
N ILE A 223 6.12 31.84 5.80
CA ILE A 223 5.67 33.02 5.07
C ILE A 223 5.46 34.20 6.02
N SER A 224 4.82 33.96 7.18
CA SER A 224 4.50 35.02 8.16
C SER A 224 5.74 35.61 8.83
N LYS A 225 6.85 34.83 8.92
CA LYS A 225 8.12 35.31 9.50
C LYS A 225 9.00 36.07 8.51
N GLN A 226 8.61 36.14 7.22
CA GLN A 226 9.41 36.80 6.20
C GLN A 226 9.27 38.33 6.30
N GLU A 227 10.37 39.04 6.41
CA GLU A 227 10.38 40.52 6.41
C GLU A 227 9.78 41.07 5.12
N GLY A 228 8.93 42.07 5.24
CA GLY A 228 8.28 42.75 4.10
C GLY A 228 6.97 42.10 3.66
N VAL A 229 6.51 41.04 4.30
CA VAL A 229 5.18 40.44 4.06
C VAL A 229 4.16 41.07 5.01
N ALA A 230 3.19 41.79 4.44
CA ALA A 230 2.09 42.37 5.23
C ALA A 230 0.98 41.33 5.50
N CYS A 231 0.59 40.62 4.48
CA CYS A 231 -0.34 39.49 4.57
C CYS A 231 -0.17 38.56 3.35
N PHE A 232 -0.71 37.36 3.46
CA PHE A 232 -0.77 36.41 2.35
C PHE A 232 -2.18 35.82 2.20
N TYR A 233 -2.53 35.41 0.98
CA TYR A 233 -3.83 34.78 0.67
C TYR A 233 -3.69 33.85 -0.51
N GLY A 234 -4.68 32.92 -0.65
CA GLY A 234 -4.70 31.95 -1.73
C GLY A 234 -3.53 30.96 -1.68
N LEU A 235 -3.16 30.51 -0.46
CA LEU A 235 -2.16 29.47 -0.27
C LEU A 235 -2.70 28.15 -0.84
N ASN A 236 -2.04 27.65 -1.89
CA ASN A 236 -2.31 26.36 -2.48
C ASN A 236 -1.06 25.49 -2.40
N ILE A 237 -1.20 24.29 -1.87
CA ILE A 237 -0.12 23.32 -1.75
C ILE A 237 -0.51 22.09 -2.57
N HIS A 238 0.28 21.76 -3.58
CA HIS A 238 0.11 20.59 -4.42
C HIS A 238 1.18 19.56 -4.09
N ASP A 239 0.75 18.35 -3.74
CA ASP A 239 1.64 17.21 -3.58
C ASP A 239 1.98 16.62 -4.97
N TYR A 240 3.26 16.41 -5.22
CA TYR A 240 3.78 15.77 -6.44
C TYR A 240 4.46 14.43 -6.15
N GLY A 241 4.24 13.86 -4.95
CA GLY A 241 4.83 12.60 -4.51
C GLY A 241 6.20 12.79 -3.84
N LEU A 242 6.64 11.77 -3.07
CA LEU A 242 7.93 11.78 -2.36
C LEU A 242 8.21 13.04 -1.53
N LYS A 243 7.17 13.62 -0.89
CA LYS A 243 7.30 14.87 -0.13
C LYS A 243 7.78 16.06 -0.98
N HIS A 244 7.51 16.02 -2.28
CA HIS A 244 7.75 17.13 -3.18
C HIS A 244 6.48 17.96 -3.29
N TYR A 245 6.46 19.12 -2.63
CA TYR A 245 5.31 20.03 -2.61
C TYR A 245 5.60 21.25 -3.49
N ILE A 246 4.59 21.63 -4.28
CA ILE A 246 4.59 22.90 -5.00
C ILE A 246 3.62 23.80 -4.26
N VAL A 247 4.16 24.90 -3.74
CA VAL A 247 3.41 25.89 -2.99
C VAL A 247 3.23 27.12 -3.86
N SER A 248 1.98 27.56 -4.02
CA SER A 248 1.65 28.84 -4.62
C SER A 248 0.90 29.69 -3.62
N VAL A 249 1.31 30.94 -3.49
CA VAL A 249 0.75 31.89 -2.54
C VAL A 249 0.76 33.30 -3.15
N LYS A 250 -0.26 34.08 -2.86
CA LYS A 250 -0.30 35.51 -3.18
C LYS A 250 0.11 36.29 -1.95
N ILE A 251 1.15 37.12 -2.09
CA ILE A 251 1.72 37.90 -0.99
C ILE A 251 1.44 39.37 -1.24
N LEU A 252 0.96 40.06 -0.22
CA LEU A 252 0.91 41.51 -0.18
C LEU A 252 2.18 42.00 0.51
N GLY A 253 3.10 42.55 -0.27
CA GLY A 253 4.33 43.12 0.26
C GLY A 253 4.14 44.57 0.73
N LEU A 254 4.86 44.98 1.77
CA LEU A 254 5.00 46.37 2.13
C LEU A 254 5.79 47.07 1.00
N SER A 255 5.11 47.92 0.23
CA SER A 255 5.76 48.64 -0.85
C SER A 255 6.72 49.68 -0.26
N LEU A 256 8.00 49.55 -0.54
CA LEU A 256 9.03 50.55 -0.20
C LEU A 256 8.89 51.83 -1.02
N ILE A 257 7.95 51.91 -1.98
CA ILE A 257 7.71 53.06 -2.84
C ILE A 257 7.23 54.28 -2.04
N HIS A 258 6.63 54.08 -0.88
CA HIS A 258 6.20 55.21 -0.03
C HIS A 258 7.33 55.83 0.83
N ILE A 259 8.54 55.30 0.81
CA ILE A 259 9.66 55.81 1.63
C ILE A 259 10.55 56.77 0.82
N SER A 260 10.37 56.88 -0.49
CA SER A 260 11.26 57.65 -1.37
C SER A 260 10.61 58.78 -2.14
N GLU A 261 9.48 59.33 -1.68
CA GLU A 261 9.03 60.58 -2.25
C GLU A 261 9.81 61.76 -1.60
N PRO A 262 10.81 62.32 -2.30
CA PRO A 262 11.50 63.45 -1.75
C PRO A 262 10.50 64.62 -1.73
N THR A 263 10.17 65.07 -0.54
CA THR A 263 9.53 66.37 -0.36
C THR A 263 10.37 67.40 -1.10
N ARG A 264 9.90 67.90 -2.25
CA ARG A 264 10.47 69.05 -2.91
C ARG A 264 10.22 70.26 -1.98
N PRO A 265 11.28 70.93 -1.54
CA PRO A 265 11.07 72.24 -0.89
C PRO A 265 10.59 73.22 -1.96
N TYR A 266 9.57 73.92 -1.65
CA TYR A 266 9.09 75.06 -2.42
C TYR A 266 10.12 76.21 -2.36
#